data_bf17159c5f2f6875810385857bd3861e
#
_entry.id   bf17159c5f2f6875810385857bd3861e
#
_cell.length_a   1.000
_cell.length_b   1.000
_cell.length_c   1.000
_cell.angle_alpha   90.00
_cell.angle_beta   90.00
_cell.angle_gamma   90.00
#
_symmetry.space_group_name_H-M   'P 1'
#
loop_
_entity.id
_entity.type
_entity.pdbx_description
1 polymer ?
#
loop_
_entity_poly.entity_id
_entity_poly.type
_entity_poly.pdbx_seq_one_letter_code
_entity_poly.pdbx_strand_id
1 'polypeptide(L)'
;MKNLAVITGGSGGIGSAIAKVLIPQGYSVVLSGRNEARLAEVVSQLKQQFHDASITAVAADLSEETGRGALLDHVAASPTPLSLVINNAGAGLFGLFEDIPPSELQRVFNINVTAPMLFTQAVLKRLGSAGADLQIINIGSTFGTIGYPGFAGYCATKFALRGWSEALDREYSGSAIRIRYFAPRATRTELNTDAVNAMNEALGVTMDSAEAVAREFSTFLSGRRHSAHIGWPERFFVWLNKVLPNVVSSALAKQVPVIKEYASKR
;
A
#
# COMPACT_ATOMS: atom_id res chain seq x y z
N MET A 1 2.28 -14.75 -22.60
CA MET A 1 1.55 -15.51 -21.55
C MET A 1 0.82 -14.48 -20.67
N LYS A 2 -0.41 -14.79 -20.26
CA LYS A 2 -1.10 -13.95 -19.28
C LYS A 2 -0.39 -14.09 -17.93
N ASN A 3 -0.23 -13.02 -17.19
CA ASN A 3 0.40 -12.98 -15.86
C ASN A 3 -0.67 -12.76 -14.80
N LEU A 4 -0.54 -13.37 -13.61
CA LEU A 4 -1.45 -13.16 -12.52
C LEU A 4 -0.92 -12.08 -11.57
N ALA A 5 -1.77 -11.11 -11.23
CA ALA A 5 -1.52 -10.12 -10.21
C ALA A 5 -2.49 -10.30 -9.03
N VAL A 6 -1.97 -10.29 -7.82
CA VAL A 6 -2.75 -10.24 -6.57
C VAL A 6 -2.66 -8.85 -5.98
N ILE A 7 -3.80 -8.25 -5.64
CA ILE A 7 -3.89 -6.91 -5.04
C ILE A 7 -4.63 -7.02 -3.71
N THR A 8 -3.92 -6.84 -2.61
CA THR A 8 -4.56 -6.75 -1.28
C THR A 8 -5.14 -5.36 -1.06
N GLY A 9 -6.26 -5.26 -0.34
CA GLY A 9 -7.00 -3.99 -0.24
C GLY A 9 -7.60 -3.57 -1.59
N GLY A 10 -7.98 -4.54 -2.42
CA GLY A 10 -8.48 -4.34 -3.78
C GLY A 10 -9.84 -3.64 -3.89
N SER A 11 -10.60 -3.56 -2.81
CA SER A 11 -11.84 -2.78 -2.73
C SER A 11 -11.63 -1.29 -2.42
N GLY A 12 -10.41 -0.88 -2.04
CA GLY A 12 -10.06 0.50 -1.76
C GLY A 12 -9.65 1.29 -3.01
N GLY A 13 -9.62 2.63 -2.90
CA GLY A 13 -9.35 3.53 -4.02
C GLY A 13 -8.07 3.22 -4.80
N ILE A 14 -6.91 3.11 -4.12
CA ILE A 14 -5.63 2.83 -4.78
C ILE A 14 -5.62 1.41 -5.36
N GLY A 15 -6.10 0.40 -4.62
CA GLY A 15 -6.09 -0.99 -5.08
C GLY A 15 -6.94 -1.21 -6.33
N SER A 16 -8.16 -0.67 -6.37
CA SER A 16 -9.04 -0.73 -7.54
C SER A 16 -8.48 0.04 -8.73
N ALA A 17 -7.88 1.22 -8.50
CA ALA A 17 -7.24 2.00 -9.56
C ALA A 17 -6.00 1.30 -10.14
N ILE A 18 -5.22 0.59 -9.31
CA ILE A 18 -4.10 -0.24 -9.79
C ILE A 18 -4.63 -1.40 -10.66
N ALA A 19 -5.74 -2.04 -10.27
CA ALA A 19 -6.35 -3.08 -11.10
C ALA A 19 -6.71 -2.55 -12.50
N LYS A 20 -7.30 -1.34 -12.58
CA LYS A 20 -7.65 -0.69 -13.85
C LYS A 20 -6.47 -0.46 -14.79
N VAL A 21 -5.29 -0.24 -14.27
CA VAL A 21 -4.09 -0.04 -15.12
C VAL A 21 -3.37 -1.33 -15.45
N LEU A 22 -3.53 -2.41 -14.65
CA LEU A 22 -2.91 -3.70 -14.90
C LEU A 22 -3.67 -4.54 -15.93
N ILE A 23 -4.99 -4.50 -15.91
CA ILE A 23 -5.85 -5.29 -16.82
C ILE A 23 -5.50 -5.02 -18.29
N PRO A 24 -5.42 -3.77 -18.77
CA PRO A 24 -5.02 -3.50 -20.16
C PRO A 24 -3.59 -3.94 -20.51
N GLN A 25 -2.72 -4.14 -19.49
CA GLN A 25 -1.38 -4.67 -19.67
C GLN A 25 -1.34 -6.21 -19.77
N GLY A 26 -2.52 -6.86 -19.78
CA GLY A 26 -2.66 -8.31 -19.94
C GLY A 26 -2.61 -9.11 -18.64
N TYR A 27 -2.70 -8.47 -17.47
CA TYR A 27 -2.80 -9.19 -16.20
C TYR A 27 -4.20 -9.75 -15.97
N SER A 28 -4.27 -11.02 -15.54
CA SER A 28 -5.38 -11.53 -14.75
C SER A 28 -5.26 -10.99 -13.33
N VAL A 29 -6.36 -10.62 -12.69
CA VAL A 29 -6.30 -9.91 -11.38
C VAL A 29 -7.13 -10.65 -10.33
N VAL A 30 -6.51 -10.90 -9.17
CA VAL A 30 -7.18 -11.33 -7.94
C VAL A 30 -7.20 -10.15 -6.97
N LEU A 31 -8.39 -9.68 -6.63
CA LEU A 31 -8.60 -8.65 -5.61
C LEU A 31 -8.85 -9.31 -4.25
N SER A 32 -8.21 -8.82 -3.19
CA SER A 32 -8.51 -9.27 -1.85
C SER A 32 -8.82 -8.10 -0.92
N GLY A 33 -9.75 -8.32 0.01
CA GLY A 33 -10.18 -7.37 1.03
C GLY A 33 -11.18 -8.01 1.98
N ARG A 34 -11.54 -7.33 3.06
CA ARG A 34 -12.43 -7.88 4.09
C ARG A 34 -13.92 -7.78 3.74
N ASN A 35 -14.29 -6.77 2.99
CA ASN A 35 -15.70 -6.50 2.66
C ASN A 35 -16.05 -7.15 1.32
N GLU A 36 -16.77 -8.26 1.37
CA GLU A 36 -17.18 -9.05 0.21
C GLU A 36 -18.08 -8.26 -0.75
N ALA A 37 -19.05 -7.51 -0.21
CA ALA A 37 -19.98 -6.73 -1.04
C ALA A 37 -19.24 -5.65 -1.85
N ARG A 38 -18.29 -4.94 -1.23
CA ARG A 38 -17.48 -3.94 -1.94
C ARG A 38 -16.54 -4.56 -2.97
N LEU A 39 -15.98 -5.73 -2.67
CA LEU A 39 -15.18 -6.46 -3.64
C LEU A 39 -16.00 -6.87 -4.85
N ALA A 40 -17.22 -7.40 -4.62
CA ALA A 40 -18.15 -7.79 -5.69
C ALA A 40 -18.54 -6.59 -6.56
N GLU A 41 -18.79 -5.43 -5.94
CA GLU A 41 -19.08 -4.19 -6.67
C GLU A 41 -17.89 -3.77 -7.57
N VAL A 42 -16.66 -3.73 -7.01
CA VAL A 42 -15.46 -3.38 -7.78
C VAL A 42 -15.22 -4.38 -8.93
N VAL A 43 -15.37 -5.67 -8.68
CA VAL A 43 -15.25 -6.70 -9.73
C VAL A 43 -16.28 -6.48 -10.82
N SER A 44 -17.54 -6.19 -10.47
CA SER A 44 -18.61 -5.89 -11.43
C SER A 44 -18.25 -4.68 -12.30
N GLN A 45 -17.83 -3.58 -11.71
CA GLN A 45 -17.42 -2.36 -12.42
C GLN A 45 -16.24 -2.62 -13.37
N LEU A 46 -15.23 -3.38 -12.90
CA LEU A 46 -14.08 -3.74 -13.72
C LEU A 46 -14.47 -4.66 -14.89
N LYS A 47 -15.35 -5.64 -14.70
CA LYS A 47 -15.84 -6.53 -15.76
C LYS A 47 -16.70 -5.78 -16.79
N GLN A 48 -17.46 -4.77 -16.36
CA GLN A 48 -18.20 -3.90 -17.29
C GLN A 48 -17.26 -3.06 -18.15
N GLN A 49 -16.13 -2.64 -17.61
CA GLN A 49 -15.14 -1.85 -18.36
C GLN A 49 -14.19 -2.72 -19.22
N PHE A 50 -13.93 -3.96 -18.78
CA PHE A 50 -12.97 -4.88 -19.41
C PHE A 50 -13.61 -6.26 -19.58
N HIS A 51 -14.43 -6.42 -20.62
CA HIS A 51 -15.31 -7.59 -20.82
C HIS A 51 -14.57 -8.94 -20.86
N ASP A 52 -13.36 -8.98 -21.45
CA ASP A 52 -12.57 -10.21 -21.62
C ASP A 52 -11.53 -10.43 -20.50
N ALA A 53 -11.55 -9.59 -19.45
CA ALA A 53 -10.58 -9.67 -18.39
C ALA A 53 -10.90 -10.79 -17.39
N SER A 54 -9.88 -11.52 -17.00
CA SER A 54 -9.97 -12.49 -15.89
C SER A 54 -9.80 -11.75 -14.56
N ILE A 55 -10.92 -11.52 -13.87
CA ILE A 55 -10.97 -10.80 -12.62
C ILE A 55 -11.74 -11.64 -11.60
N THR A 56 -11.09 -11.95 -10.49
CA THR A 56 -11.69 -12.66 -9.36
C THR A 56 -11.45 -11.89 -8.06
N ALA A 57 -12.20 -12.23 -7.01
CA ALA A 57 -12.01 -11.65 -5.69
C ALA A 57 -12.05 -12.73 -4.60
N VAL A 58 -11.32 -12.49 -3.52
CA VAL A 58 -11.31 -13.32 -2.31
C VAL A 58 -11.54 -12.42 -1.11
N ALA A 59 -12.67 -12.61 -0.43
CA ALA A 59 -12.93 -11.96 0.85
C ALA A 59 -12.05 -12.60 1.92
N ALA A 60 -11.04 -11.85 2.41
CA ALA A 60 -10.08 -12.37 3.36
C ALA A 60 -9.58 -11.27 4.30
N ASP A 61 -9.52 -11.56 5.59
CA ASP A 61 -8.76 -10.76 6.54
C ASP A 61 -7.33 -11.32 6.63
N LEU A 62 -6.39 -10.57 6.09
CA LEU A 62 -4.99 -11.01 6.06
C LEU A 62 -4.29 -10.88 7.42
N SER A 63 -4.92 -10.26 8.42
CA SER A 63 -4.44 -10.32 9.81
C SER A 63 -4.58 -11.73 10.39
N GLU A 64 -5.52 -12.53 9.86
CA GLU A 64 -5.80 -13.88 10.28
C GLU A 64 -5.10 -14.92 9.37
N GLU A 65 -4.67 -16.03 9.95
CA GLU A 65 -4.01 -17.12 9.21
C GLU A 65 -4.96 -17.74 8.17
N THR A 66 -6.21 -17.96 8.56
CA THR A 66 -7.25 -18.51 7.67
C THR A 66 -7.48 -17.65 6.44
N GLY A 67 -7.51 -16.31 6.61
CA GLY A 67 -7.66 -15.37 5.51
C GLY A 67 -6.47 -15.40 4.55
N ARG A 68 -5.24 -15.44 5.08
CA ARG A 68 -4.03 -15.58 4.26
C ARG A 68 -4.00 -16.91 3.51
N GLY A 69 -4.40 -18.01 4.18
CA GLY A 69 -4.51 -19.34 3.59
C GLY A 69 -5.50 -19.38 2.44
N ALA A 70 -6.72 -18.86 2.64
CA ALA A 70 -7.76 -18.82 1.62
C ALA A 70 -7.32 -18.05 0.36
N LEU A 71 -6.66 -16.89 0.54
CA LEU A 71 -6.14 -16.13 -0.60
C LEU A 71 -5.02 -16.90 -1.33
N LEU A 72 -4.10 -17.52 -0.58
CA LEU A 72 -2.99 -18.27 -1.16
C LEU A 72 -3.47 -19.52 -1.91
N ASP A 73 -4.49 -20.23 -1.38
CA ASP A 73 -5.09 -21.38 -2.05
C ASP A 73 -5.77 -20.99 -3.35
N HIS A 74 -6.52 -19.89 -3.35
CA HIS A 74 -7.15 -19.35 -4.56
C HIS A 74 -6.11 -19.01 -5.64
N VAL A 75 -5.01 -18.37 -5.24
CA VAL A 75 -3.91 -18.00 -6.15
C VAL A 75 -3.20 -19.25 -6.69
N ALA A 76 -2.93 -20.22 -5.83
CA ALA A 76 -2.25 -21.46 -6.21
C ALA A 76 -3.09 -22.34 -7.16
N ALA A 77 -4.42 -22.27 -7.06
CA ALA A 77 -5.35 -22.96 -7.97
C ALA A 77 -5.49 -22.28 -9.34
N SER A 78 -4.94 -21.09 -9.53
CA SER A 78 -5.03 -20.37 -10.81
C SER A 78 -4.20 -21.07 -11.91
N PRO A 79 -4.73 -21.25 -13.13
CA PRO A 79 -3.95 -21.74 -14.27
C PRO A 79 -2.95 -20.71 -14.79
N THR A 80 -3.07 -19.44 -14.37
CA THR A 80 -2.17 -18.36 -14.75
C THR A 80 -1.09 -18.20 -13.67
N PRO A 81 0.20 -18.22 -14.03
CA PRO A 81 1.27 -18.12 -13.06
C PRO A 81 1.28 -16.77 -12.34
N LEU A 82 1.49 -16.80 -11.03
CA LEU A 82 1.64 -15.58 -10.22
C LEU A 82 2.94 -14.88 -10.58
N SER A 83 2.86 -13.62 -10.99
CA SER A 83 4.03 -12.80 -11.32
C SER A 83 4.09 -11.48 -10.55
N LEU A 84 2.98 -11.09 -9.91
CA LEU A 84 2.90 -9.81 -9.22
C LEU A 84 2.04 -9.91 -7.94
N VAL A 85 2.60 -9.53 -6.81
CA VAL A 85 1.89 -9.32 -5.55
C VAL A 85 1.97 -7.86 -5.17
N ILE A 86 0.83 -7.25 -4.87
CA ILE A 86 0.73 -5.86 -4.44
C ILE A 86 0.14 -5.85 -3.03
N ASN A 87 1.01 -5.65 -2.04
CA ASN A 87 0.62 -5.43 -0.66
C ASN A 87 0.15 -3.98 -0.50
N ASN A 88 -1.15 -3.77 -0.79
CA ASN A 88 -1.77 -2.46 -0.72
C ASN A 88 -2.74 -2.31 0.46
N ALA A 89 -3.23 -3.41 1.05
CA ALA A 89 -4.06 -3.34 2.24
C ALA A 89 -3.38 -2.54 3.34
N GLY A 90 -4.13 -1.65 3.97
CA GLY A 90 -3.60 -0.79 5.03
C GLY A 90 -4.69 -0.10 5.83
N ALA A 91 -4.31 0.40 6.99
CA ALA A 91 -5.16 1.19 7.86
C ALA A 91 -4.43 2.47 8.27
N GLY A 92 -5.18 3.59 8.33
CA GLY A 92 -4.70 4.85 8.87
C GLY A 92 -4.74 4.86 10.40
N LEU A 93 -3.95 5.77 10.99
CA LEU A 93 -4.00 6.08 12.40
C LEU A 93 -3.60 7.55 12.56
N PHE A 94 -4.54 8.39 12.97
CA PHE A 94 -4.36 9.81 13.21
C PHE A 94 -4.82 10.17 14.63
N GLY A 95 -4.05 10.95 15.35
CA GLY A 95 -4.32 11.42 16.70
C GLY A 95 -3.04 11.75 17.46
N LEU A 96 -3.15 12.40 18.61
CA LEU A 96 -2.01 12.59 19.51
C LEU A 96 -1.61 11.22 20.10
N PHE A 97 -0.32 10.97 20.19
CA PHE A 97 0.17 9.64 20.54
C PHE A 97 -0.32 9.15 21.92
N GLU A 98 -0.36 10.04 22.88
CA GLU A 98 -0.86 9.80 24.24
C GLU A 98 -2.36 9.42 24.29
N ASP A 99 -3.14 9.83 23.29
CA ASP A 99 -4.57 9.59 23.22
C ASP A 99 -4.94 8.37 22.35
N ILE A 100 -3.93 7.73 21.71
CA ILE A 100 -4.15 6.54 20.88
C ILE A 100 -4.39 5.31 21.77
N PRO A 101 -5.56 4.64 21.67
CA PRO A 101 -5.77 3.39 22.39
C PRO A 101 -4.74 2.33 21.99
N PRO A 102 -4.18 1.57 22.95
CA PRO A 102 -3.21 0.51 22.65
C PRO A 102 -3.70 -0.52 21.62
N SER A 103 -5.00 -0.84 21.64
CA SER A 103 -5.64 -1.73 20.66
C SER A 103 -5.58 -1.20 19.23
N GLU A 104 -5.75 0.11 19.03
CA GLU A 104 -5.64 0.73 17.70
C GLU A 104 -4.21 0.72 17.19
N LEU A 105 -3.24 0.96 18.09
CA LEU A 105 -1.83 0.86 17.75
C LEU A 105 -1.48 -0.57 17.31
N GLN A 106 -1.90 -1.57 18.07
CA GLN A 106 -1.70 -2.99 17.72
C GLN A 106 -2.38 -3.35 16.40
N ARG A 107 -3.64 -2.89 16.20
CA ARG A 107 -4.40 -3.13 14.98
C ARG A 107 -3.69 -2.59 13.74
N VAL A 108 -3.19 -1.35 13.80
CA VAL A 108 -2.53 -0.75 12.63
C VAL A 108 -1.19 -1.42 12.32
N PHE A 109 -0.43 -1.86 13.33
CA PHE A 109 0.78 -2.65 13.12
C PHE A 109 0.47 -4.00 12.50
N ASN A 110 -0.58 -4.68 12.98
CA ASN A 110 -0.97 -5.97 12.42
C ASN A 110 -1.36 -5.87 10.95
N ILE A 111 -2.18 -4.87 10.59
CA ILE A 111 -2.65 -4.69 9.21
C ILE A 111 -1.52 -4.21 8.28
N ASN A 112 -0.74 -3.21 8.70
CA ASN A 112 0.21 -2.53 7.82
C ASN A 112 1.58 -3.23 7.73
N VAL A 113 1.93 -4.05 8.71
CA VAL A 113 3.27 -4.66 8.82
C VAL A 113 3.18 -6.18 8.89
N THR A 114 2.54 -6.73 9.93
CA THR A 114 2.56 -8.16 10.20
C THR A 114 1.85 -8.96 9.10
N ALA A 115 0.65 -8.55 8.71
CA ALA A 115 -0.14 -9.24 7.69
C ALA A 115 0.56 -9.30 6.32
N PRO A 116 1.06 -8.19 5.73
CA PRO A 116 1.79 -8.27 4.47
C PRO A 116 3.09 -9.08 4.57
N MET A 117 3.81 -9.04 5.70
CA MET A 117 5.01 -9.86 5.91
C MET A 117 4.68 -11.35 5.91
N LEU A 118 3.65 -11.76 6.68
CA LEU A 118 3.23 -13.17 6.77
C LEU A 118 2.64 -13.67 5.44
N PHE A 119 1.85 -12.86 4.75
CA PHE A 119 1.34 -13.21 3.43
C PHE A 119 2.47 -13.37 2.41
N THR A 120 3.40 -12.42 2.36
CA THR A 120 4.59 -12.51 1.50
C THR A 120 5.42 -13.76 1.82
N GLN A 121 5.64 -14.08 3.10
CA GLN A 121 6.36 -15.29 3.51
C GLN A 121 5.66 -16.55 2.99
N ALA A 122 4.34 -16.63 3.10
CA ALA A 122 3.56 -17.76 2.60
C ALA A 122 3.64 -17.89 1.07
N VAL A 123 3.57 -16.76 0.33
CA VAL A 123 3.76 -16.72 -1.13
C VAL A 123 5.16 -17.22 -1.51
N LEU A 124 6.20 -16.71 -0.87
CA LEU A 124 7.59 -17.10 -1.16
C LEU A 124 7.84 -18.58 -0.88
N LYS A 125 7.31 -19.12 0.22
CA LYS A 125 7.44 -20.55 0.58
C LYS A 125 6.74 -21.47 -0.42
N ARG A 126 5.54 -21.10 -0.87
CA ARG A 126 4.69 -21.99 -1.68
C ARG A 126 4.87 -21.80 -3.17
N LEU A 127 5.14 -20.57 -3.65
CA LEU A 127 5.13 -20.19 -5.05
C LEU A 127 6.46 -19.62 -5.54
N GLY A 128 7.35 -19.20 -4.63
CA GLY A 128 8.62 -18.56 -4.96
C GLY A 128 9.67 -19.46 -5.60
N SER A 129 9.52 -20.79 -5.52
CA SER A 129 10.46 -21.77 -6.09
C SER A 129 10.16 -22.18 -7.54
N ALA A 130 9.07 -21.68 -8.12
CA ALA A 130 8.60 -22.10 -9.44
C ALA A 130 9.41 -21.50 -10.63
N GLY A 131 10.52 -20.78 -10.38
CA GLY A 131 11.40 -20.21 -11.42
C GLY A 131 10.78 -19.07 -12.24
N ALA A 132 9.57 -18.63 -11.90
CA ALA A 132 8.91 -17.52 -12.55
C ALA A 132 9.39 -16.19 -11.98
N ASP A 133 9.51 -15.16 -12.82
CA ASP A 133 9.75 -13.79 -12.39
C ASP A 133 8.61 -13.33 -11.47
N LEU A 134 8.87 -13.17 -10.18
CA LEU A 134 7.90 -12.70 -9.20
C LEU A 134 8.29 -11.31 -8.69
N GLN A 135 7.38 -10.36 -8.82
CA GLN A 135 7.51 -9.06 -8.20
C GLN A 135 6.57 -8.92 -7.01
N ILE A 136 7.08 -8.46 -5.88
CA ILE A 136 6.31 -8.12 -4.69
C ILE A 136 6.47 -6.62 -4.47
N ILE A 137 5.37 -5.87 -4.58
CA ILE A 137 5.37 -4.42 -4.43
C ILE A 137 4.60 -4.05 -3.18
N ASN A 138 5.29 -3.44 -2.24
CA ASN A 138 4.70 -2.95 -1.00
C ASN A 138 4.28 -1.49 -1.18
N ILE A 139 2.99 -1.19 -0.99
CA ILE A 139 2.46 0.18 -1.05
C ILE A 139 2.74 0.87 0.28
N GLY A 140 3.73 1.73 0.24
CA GLY A 140 4.18 2.53 1.35
C GLY A 140 3.42 3.84 1.51
N SER A 141 4.18 4.87 1.88
CA SER A 141 3.74 6.26 2.00
C SER A 141 4.98 7.16 2.07
N THR A 142 4.85 8.43 1.77
CA THR A 142 5.84 9.47 2.13
C THR A 142 6.14 9.43 3.64
N PHE A 143 5.15 9.08 4.47
CA PHE A 143 5.28 8.88 5.92
C PHE A 143 6.09 7.62 6.32
N GLY A 144 6.55 6.83 5.38
CA GLY A 144 7.59 5.81 5.57
C GLY A 144 9.01 6.36 5.47
N THR A 145 9.17 7.68 5.29
CA THR A 145 10.48 8.35 5.18
C THR A 145 10.53 9.64 6.00
N ILE A 146 9.41 10.29 6.22
CA ILE A 146 9.27 11.49 7.03
C ILE A 146 8.31 11.19 8.17
N GLY A 147 8.77 11.34 9.43
CA GLY A 147 7.90 11.31 10.60
C GLY A 147 7.01 12.56 10.62
N TYR A 148 5.69 12.37 10.75
CA TYR A 148 4.74 13.48 10.68
C TYR A 148 3.93 13.57 11.99
N PRO A 149 3.79 14.75 12.59
CA PRO A 149 3.02 14.92 13.82
C PRO A 149 1.57 14.45 13.65
N GLY A 150 0.98 13.89 14.69
CA GLY A 150 -0.35 13.30 14.66
C GLY A 150 -0.45 11.93 13.98
N PHE A 151 0.63 11.45 13.33
CA PHE A 151 0.68 10.15 12.65
C PHE A 151 1.79 9.24 13.18
N ALA A 152 2.26 9.42 14.42
CA ALA A 152 3.43 8.71 14.94
C ALA A 152 3.32 7.18 14.77
N GLY A 153 2.20 6.57 15.17
CA GLY A 153 1.97 5.13 15.01
C GLY A 153 1.90 4.69 13.54
N TYR A 154 1.21 5.45 12.70
CA TYR A 154 1.14 5.17 11.25
C TYR A 154 2.52 5.29 10.58
N CYS A 155 3.27 6.36 10.87
CA CYS A 155 4.64 6.53 10.39
C CYS A 155 5.50 5.32 10.75
N ALA A 156 5.47 4.88 12.02
CA ALA A 156 6.23 3.73 12.48
C ALA A 156 5.94 2.48 11.63
N THR A 157 4.66 2.21 11.29
CA THR A 157 4.32 1.07 10.41
C THR A 157 4.87 1.23 8.99
N LYS A 158 4.85 2.44 8.43
CA LYS A 158 5.32 2.68 7.06
C LYS A 158 6.85 2.72 6.96
N PHE A 159 7.55 3.15 8.01
CA PHE A 159 9.00 2.97 8.14
C PHE A 159 9.38 1.49 8.25
N ALA A 160 8.66 0.71 9.08
CA ALA A 160 8.88 -0.72 9.21
C ALA A 160 8.70 -1.44 7.86
N LEU A 161 7.60 -1.16 7.14
CA LEU A 161 7.31 -1.74 5.83
C LEU A 161 8.42 -1.41 4.82
N ARG A 162 8.94 -0.18 4.84
CA ARG A 162 10.03 0.25 3.97
C ARG A 162 11.33 -0.50 4.30
N GLY A 163 11.76 -0.49 5.57
CA GLY A 163 13.01 -1.15 5.99
C GLY A 163 12.97 -2.66 5.71
N TRP A 164 11.82 -3.30 5.95
CA TRP A 164 11.61 -4.69 5.59
C TRP A 164 11.71 -4.93 4.09
N SER A 165 11.08 -4.08 3.25
CA SER A 165 11.16 -4.20 1.79
C SER A 165 12.60 -4.12 1.30
N GLU A 166 13.39 -3.18 1.82
CA GLU A 166 14.80 -3.00 1.47
C GLU A 166 15.66 -4.19 1.90
N ALA A 167 15.43 -4.76 3.08
CA ALA A 167 16.16 -5.92 3.58
C ALA A 167 15.86 -7.17 2.76
N LEU A 168 14.57 -7.42 2.52
CA LEU A 168 14.14 -8.61 1.79
C LEU A 168 14.58 -8.57 0.31
N ASP A 169 14.57 -7.39 -0.34
CA ASP A 169 15.07 -7.24 -1.71
C ASP A 169 16.57 -7.59 -1.81
N ARG A 170 17.37 -7.23 -0.81
CA ARG A 170 18.78 -7.60 -0.74
C ARG A 170 18.98 -9.09 -0.50
N GLU A 171 18.13 -9.72 0.33
CA GLU A 171 18.15 -11.16 0.59
C GLU A 171 17.87 -11.98 -0.68
N TYR A 172 17.01 -11.49 -1.56
CA TYR A 172 16.70 -12.12 -2.85
C TYR A 172 17.56 -11.61 -4.01
N SER A 173 18.65 -10.88 -3.74
CA SER A 173 19.57 -10.40 -4.80
C SER A 173 20.14 -11.57 -5.61
N GLY A 174 20.09 -11.44 -6.94
CA GLY A 174 20.53 -12.48 -7.86
C GLY A 174 19.49 -13.56 -8.16
N SER A 175 18.31 -13.51 -7.55
CA SER A 175 17.18 -14.39 -7.88
C SER A 175 16.23 -13.76 -8.91
N ALA A 176 15.23 -14.53 -9.36
CA ALA A 176 14.13 -14.02 -10.20
C ALA A 176 13.04 -13.29 -9.39
N ILE A 177 13.21 -13.16 -8.07
CA ILE A 177 12.25 -12.51 -7.17
C ILE A 177 12.74 -11.10 -6.88
N ARG A 178 11.84 -10.12 -6.98
CA ARG A 178 12.14 -8.71 -6.70
C ARG A 178 11.14 -8.16 -5.69
N ILE A 179 11.64 -7.54 -4.64
CA ILE A 179 10.81 -6.86 -3.65
C ILE A 179 10.98 -5.35 -3.82
N ARG A 180 9.88 -4.64 -4.00
CA ARG A 180 9.91 -3.23 -4.36
C ARG A 180 8.99 -2.42 -3.45
N TYR A 181 9.34 -1.16 -3.23
CA TYR A 181 8.59 -0.25 -2.37
C TYR A 181 8.08 0.94 -3.16
N PHE A 182 6.77 1.16 -3.18
CA PHE A 182 6.13 2.27 -3.86
C PHE A 182 5.42 3.17 -2.86
N ALA A 183 5.81 4.43 -2.77
CA ALA A 183 5.38 5.38 -1.75
C ALA A 183 4.54 6.52 -2.35
N PRO A 184 3.20 6.42 -2.32
CA PRO A 184 2.32 7.54 -2.64
C PRO A 184 2.48 8.68 -1.62
N ARG A 185 2.17 9.90 -2.06
CA ARG A 185 1.90 11.02 -1.18
C ARG A 185 0.44 11.02 -0.72
N ALA A 186 -0.02 12.10 -0.08
CA ALA A 186 -1.40 12.24 0.33
C ALA A 186 -2.34 11.97 -0.86
N THR A 187 -3.24 11.00 -0.69
CA THR A 187 -4.14 10.52 -1.74
C THR A 187 -5.57 10.55 -1.22
N ARG A 188 -6.51 11.03 -2.03
CA ARG A 188 -7.94 11.01 -1.70
C ARG A 188 -8.45 9.58 -1.74
N THR A 189 -8.66 9.00 -0.58
CA THR A 189 -9.18 7.65 -0.40
C THR A 189 -10.02 7.59 0.87
N GLU A 190 -10.80 6.55 1.03
CA GLU A 190 -11.57 6.28 2.24
C GLU A 190 -10.69 5.93 3.47
N LEU A 191 -9.39 5.83 3.30
CA LEU A 191 -8.44 5.69 4.41
C LEU A 191 -8.37 6.97 5.25
N ASN A 192 -8.67 8.12 4.65
CA ASN A 192 -8.66 9.40 5.33
C ASN A 192 -9.99 9.59 6.07
N THR A 193 -9.89 9.90 7.36
CA THR A 193 -11.05 10.36 8.15
C THR A 193 -11.39 11.79 7.79
N ASP A 194 -12.59 12.25 8.19
CA ASP A 194 -13.01 13.64 7.98
C ASP A 194 -12.03 14.62 8.66
N ALA A 195 -11.52 14.27 9.84
CA ALA A 195 -10.52 15.06 10.56
C ALA A 195 -9.21 15.19 9.76
N VAL A 196 -8.75 14.11 9.11
CA VAL A 196 -7.56 14.12 8.24
C VAL A 196 -7.81 14.97 6.99
N ASN A 197 -8.98 14.86 6.37
CA ASN A 197 -9.34 15.67 5.20
C ASN A 197 -9.39 17.16 5.54
N ALA A 198 -10.04 17.53 6.64
CA ALA A 198 -10.12 18.91 7.11
C ALA A 198 -8.75 19.47 7.50
N MET A 199 -7.90 18.70 8.16
CA MET A 199 -6.51 19.07 8.46
C MET A 199 -5.71 19.32 7.17
N ASN A 200 -5.79 18.41 6.18
CA ASN A 200 -5.10 18.57 4.91
C ASN A 200 -5.54 19.84 4.17
N GLU A 201 -6.82 20.17 4.20
CA GLU A 201 -7.37 21.39 3.63
C GLU A 201 -6.82 22.63 4.35
N ALA A 202 -6.85 22.66 5.69
CA ALA A 202 -6.33 23.75 6.50
C ALA A 202 -4.84 23.99 6.31
N LEU A 203 -4.06 22.92 6.02
CA LEU A 203 -2.63 22.99 5.75
C LEU A 203 -2.30 23.20 4.26
N GLY A 204 -3.28 23.30 3.38
CA GLY A 204 -3.09 23.46 1.94
C GLY A 204 -2.41 22.27 1.28
N VAL A 205 -2.60 21.05 1.81
CA VAL A 205 -1.97 19.84 1.27
C VAL A 205 -2.67 19.43 -0.02
N THR A 206 -1.91 19.37 -1.11
CA THR A 206 -2.41 18.82 -2.38
C THR A 206 -2.49 17.30 -2.30
N MET A 207 -3.68 16.74 -2.50
CA MET A 207 -3.91 15.30 -2.52
C MET A 207 -4.07 14.80 -3.96
N ASP A 208 -3.40 13.70 -4.29
CA ASP A 208 -3.58 13.01 -5.58
C ASP A 208 -4.90 12.22 -5.61
N SER A 209 -5.42 11.96 -6.82
CA SER A 209 -6.44 10.95 -7.00
C SER A 209 -5.84 9.53 -7.04
N ALA A 210 -6.64 8.52 -6.74
CA ALA A 210 -6.22 7.13 -6.84
C ALA A 210 -5.75 6.76 -8.25
N GLU A 211 -6.38 7.33 -9.29
CA GLU A 211 -6.02 7.13 -10.69
C GLU A 211 -4.66 7.76 -11.03
N ALA A 212 -4.34 8.92 -10.46
CA ALA A 212 -3.02 9.53 -10.63
C ALA A 212 -1.93 8.64 -10.01
N VAL A 213 -2.17 8.14 -8.80
CA VAL A 213 -1.28 7.20 -8.13
C VAL A 213 -1.10 5.91 -8.94
N ALA A 214 -2.18 5.37 -9.53
CA ALA A 214 -2.12 4.16 -10.35
C ALA A 214 -1.34 4.35 -11.66
N ARG A 215 -1.41 5.52 -12.29
CA ARG A 215 -0.57 5.84 -13.46
C ARG A 215 0.92 5.87 -13.11
N GLU A 216 1.28 6.50 -12.01
CA GLU A 216 2.65 6.51 -11.51
C GLU A 216 3.13 5.11 -11.12
N PHE A 217 2.22 4.29 -10.54
CA PHE A 217 2.50 2.88 -10.24
C PHE A 217 2.79 2.09 -11.51
N SER A 218 2.02 2.27 -12.58
CA SER A 218 2.26 1.63 -13.88
C SER A 218 3.63 1.97 -14.46
N THR A 219 4.02 3.25 -14.38
CA THR A 219 5.36 3.71 -14.78
C THR A 219 6.45 3.09 -13.89
N PHE A 220 6.22 3.00 -12.59
CA PHE A 220 7.13 2.36 -11.66
C PHE A 220 7.27 0.86 -11.95
N LEU A 221 6.16 0.16 -12.23
CA LEU A 221 6.13 -1.27 -12.51
C LEU A 221 7.02 -1.63 -13.72
N SER A 222 6.91 -0.87 -14.81
CA SER A 222 7.70 -1.08 -16.03
C SER A 222 9.19 -0.72 -15.88
N GLY A 223 9.55 0.06 -14.85
CA GLY A 223 10.94 0.45 -14.57
C GLY A 223 11.68 -0.58 -13.72
N ARG A 224 12.97 -0.30 -13.48
CA ARG A 224 13.85 -1.18 -12.67
C ARG A 224 14.17 -0.66 -11.26
N ARG A 225 13.55 0.45 -10.84
CA ARG A 225 13.83 1.05 -9.52
C ARG A 225 13.33 0.14 -8.40
N HIS A 226 14.13 -0.04 -7.35
CA HIS A 226 13.73 -0.79 -6.15
C HIS A 226 12.71 -0.02 -5.31
N SER A 227 12.80 1.31 -5.29
CA SER A 227 11.83 2.15 -4.59
C SER A 227 11.48 3.41 -5.39
N ALA A 228 10.27 3.92 -5.19
CA ALA A 228 9.83 5.21 -5.72
C ALA A 228 8.97 5.95 -4.71
N HIS A 229 9.26 7.23 -4.54
CA HIS A 229 8.36 8.21 -3.93
C HIS A 229 7.76 9.02 -5.08
N ILE A 230 6.45 9.23 -5.06
CA ILE A 230 5.76 9.97 -6.10
C ILE A 230 5.34 11.35 -5.61
N GLY A 231 5.17 12.26 -6.58
CA GLY A 231 4.77 13.62 -6.33
C GLY A 231 5.94 14.59 -6.12
N TRP A 232 5.70 15.80 -6.50
CA TRP A 232 6.50 16.99 -6.23
C TRP A 232 5.61 17.97 -5.44
N PRO A 233 6.06 18.54 -4.32
CA PRO A 233 7.46 18.62 -3.83
C PRO A 233 7.90 17.50 -2.86
N GLU A 234 7.07 16.49 -2.59
CA GLU A 234 7.34 15.47 -1.56
C GLU A 234 8.65 14.72 -1.80
N ARG A 235 9.00 14.41 -3.06
CA ARG A 235 10.29 13.78 -3.40
C ARG A 235 11.48 14.62 -2.94
N PHE A 236 11.37 15.93 -3.06
CA PHE A 236 12.40 16.86 -2.58
C PHE A 236 12.47 16.85 -1.06
N PHE A 237 11.34 16.90 -0.36
CA PHE A 237 11.32 16.85 1.10
C PHE A 237 11.83 15.51 1.66
N VAL A 238 11.55 14.40 0.99
CA VAL A 238 12.11 13.07 1.34
C VAL A 238 13.65 13.11 1.24
N TRP A 239 14.20 13.68 0.17
CA TRP A 239 15.64 13.85 0.04
C TRP A 239 16.19 14.81 1.09
N LEU A 240 15.55 15.97 1.29
CA LEU A 240 15.96 16.97 2.25
C LEU A 240 15.97 16.40 3.68
N ASN A 241 14.97 15.63 4.05
CA ASN A 241 14.91 14.98 5.37
C ASN A 241 16.06 14.01 5.64
N LYS A 242 16.63 13.40 4.59
CA LYS A 242 17.81 12.53 4.74
C LYS A 242 19.10 13.31 4.97
N VAL A 243 19.21 14.51 4.39
CA VAL A 243 20.45 15.30 4.40
C VAL A 243 20.42 16.37 5.51
N LEU A 244 19.28 17.02 5.68
CA LEU A 244 19.08 18.13 6.62
C LEU A 244 17.79 17.93 7.44
N PRO A 245 17.71 16.89 8.31
CA PRO A 245 16.48 16.56 9.04
C PRO A 245 15.99 17.69 9.95
N ASN A 246 16.89 18.50 10.51
CA ASN A 246 16.52 19.63 11.38
C ASN A 246 15.74 20.71 10.64
N VAL A 247 16.02 20.93 9.35
CA VAL A 247 15.26 21.89 8.51
C VAL A 247 13.82 21.42 8.34
N VAL A 248 13.64 20.13 8.03
CA VAL A 248 12.30 19.54 7.89
C VAL A 248 11.57 19.54 9.24
N SER A 249 12.25 19.19 10.34
CA SER A 249 11.67 19.25 11.69
C SER A 249 11.20 20.66 12.07
N SER A 250 11.99 21.68 11.76
CA SER A 250 11.62 23.08 12.02
C SER A 250 10.43 23.54 11.17
N ALA A 251 10.32 23.06 9.93
CA ALA A 251 9.18 23.34 9.07
C ALA A 251 7.90 22.68 9.58
N LEU A 252 7.98 21.41 9.98
CA LEU A 252 6.85 20.64 10.53
C LEU A 252 6.41 21.17 11.88
N ALA A 253 7.33 21.67 12.72
CA ALA A 253 6.99 22.28 14.01
C ALA A 253 6.00 23.46 13.88
N LYS A 254 6.06 24.22 12.80
CA LYS A 254 5.11 25.30 12.51
C LYS A 254 3.69 24.81 12.24
N GLN A 255 3.51 23.55 11.78
CA GLN A 255 2.23 22.95 11.50
C GLN A 255 1.59 22.29 12.74
N VAL A 256 2.38 22.02 13.78
CA VAL A 256 1.92 21.30 14.99
C VAL A 256 0.67 21.90 15.62
N PRO A 257 0.52 23.23 15.78
CA PRO A 257 -0.70 23.80 16.38
C PRO A 257 -1.98 23.38 15.59
N VAL A 258 -1.95 23.48 14.26
CA VAL A 258 -3.07 23.08 13.41
C VAL A 258 -3.31 21.57 13.52
N ILE A 259 -2.26 20.75 13.43
CA ILE A 259 -2.37 19.30 13.52
C ILE A 259 -2.98 18.87 14.85
N LYS A 260 -2.57 19.47 15.98
CA LYS A 260 -3.14 19.20 17.31
C LYS A 260 -4.61 19.55 17.42
N GLU A 261 -5.03 20.64 16.81
CA GLU A 261 -6.45 21.04 16.79
C GLU A 261 -7.34 19.96 16.15
N TYR A 262 -6.91 19.40 15.02
CA TYR A 262 -7.70 18.35 14.34
C TYR A 262 -7.53 16.97 14.98
N ALA A 263 -6.36 16.68 15.57
CA ALA A 263 -6.11 15.42 16.26
C ALA A 263 -6.95 15.27 17.54
N SER A 264 -7.28 16.36 18.21
CA SER A 264 -8.14 16.37 19.40
C SER A 264 -9.65 16.29 19.09
N LYS A 265 -10.06 16.48 17.83
CA LYS A 265 -11.46 16.39 17.38
C LYS A 265 -11.85 14.99 16.85
N ARG A 266 -11.03 14.00 17.11
CA ARG A 266 -11.16 12.60 16.66
C ARG A 266 -12.41 11.90 17.20
#